data_a797fbcf2121a89913d0ce73f75c3caf
#
_entry.id   a797fbcf2121a89913d0ce73f75c3caf
#
_cell.length_a   1.000
_cell.length_b   1.000
_cell.length_c   1.000
_cell.angle_alpha   90.00
_cell.angle_beta   90.00
_cell.angle_gamma   90.00
#
_symmetry.space_group_name_H-M   'P 1'
#
loop_
_entity.id
_entity.type
_entity.pdbx_description
1 polymer ?
#
loop_
_entity_poly.entity_id
_entity_poly.type
_entity_poly.pdbx_seq_one_letter_code
_entity_poly.pdbx_strand_id
1 'polypeptide(L)'
;MEKTSLKQNKGMTMTDVIAAIIILCLFTGIIGNLYYQIVFNSNMIKLNSTAVYYVVKISEEIDKISYEEVTSELANTLKEKYSIPDSYVITINVENYNKDDASKEDIIKIVTIKAEYECFKEKRQYEIKKLKIKEI
;
A
#
# COMPACT_ATOMS: atom_id res chain seq x y z
N MET A 1 70.27 -31.85 -4.23
CA MET A 1 70.14 -30.41 -4.58
C MET A 1 68.69 -30.10 -4.82
N GLU A 2 68.02 -29.62 -3.82
CA GLU A 2 66.60 -29.30 -3.81
C GLU A 2 66.42 -27.88 -4.30
N LYS A 3 65.80 -27.71 -5.51
CA LYS A 3 65.48 -26.40 -6.02
C LYS A 3 64.28 -25.85 -5.28
N THR A 4 64.48 -25.05 -4.24
CA THR A 4 63.47 -24.26 -3.62
C THR A 4 62.95 -23.24 -4.66
N SER A 5 61.74 -23.53 -5.21
CA SER A 5 61.01 -22.59 -6.05
C SER A 5 60.59 -21.38 -5.20
N LEU A 6 61.32 -20.30 -5.36
CA LEU A 6 60.95 -18.99 -4.84
C LEU A 6 59.62 -18.60 -5.48
N LYS A 7 58.55 -18.77 -4.74
CA LYS A 7 57.23 -18.21 -5.09
C LYS A 7 57.37 -16.71 -5.18
N GLN A 8 57.45 -16.20 -6.41
CA GLN A 8 57.46 -14.74 -6.65
C GLN A 8 56.12 -14.19 -6.14
N ASN A 9 56.17 -13.57 -4.96
CA ASN A 9 55.07 -12.69 -4.52
C ASN A 9 55.03 -11.49 -5.47
N LYS A 10 54.22 -11.61 -6.55
CA LYS A 10 53.88 -10.46 -7.38
C LYS A 10 53.09 -9.51 -6.50
N GLY A 11 53.73 -8.42 -6.09
CA GLY A 11 53.03 -7.33 -5.43
C GLY A 11 51.94 -6.78 -6.31
N MET A 12 50.87 -6.32 -5.71
CA MET A 12 49.77 -5.66 -6.40
C MET A 12 50.31 -4.46 -7.18
N THR A 13 49.99 -4.37 -8.45
CA THR A 13 50.39 -3.23 -9.26
C THR A 13 49.42 -2.08 -8.97
N MET A 14 49.87 -0.82 -9.21
CA MET A 14 49.03 0.36 -9.07
C MET A 14 47.75 0.26 -9.91
N THR A 15 47.84 -0.38 -11.06
CA THR A 15 46.72 -0.65 -11.96
C THR A 15 45.68 -1.60 -11.33
N ASP A 16 46.13 -2.62 -10.57
CA ASP A 16 45.23 -3.56 -9.90
C ASP A 16 44.45 -2.85 -8.78
N VAL A 17 45.09 -1.93 -8.07
CA VAL A 17 44.43 -1.12 -7.02
C VAL A 17 43.36 -0.21 -7.63
N ILE A 18 43.69 0.47 -8.73
CA ILE A 18 42.70 1.34 -9.43
C ILE A 18 41.51 0.52 -9.93
N ALA A 19 41.77 -0.65 -10.55
CA ALA A 19 40.71 -1.53 -11.02
C ALA A 19 39.83 -2.00 -9.87
N ALA A 20 40.41 -2.38 -8.72
CA ALA A 20 39.66 -2.79 -7.54
C ALA A 20 38.77 -1.67 -6.99
N ILE A 21 39.25 -0.43 -6.96
CA ILE A 21 38.46 0.74 -6.52
C ILE A 21 37.28 0.98 -7.46
N ILE A 22 37.49 0.92 -8.78
CA ILE A 22 36.40 1.10 -9.75
C ILE A 22 35.32 0.03 -9.55
N ILE A 23 35.72 -1.22 -9.41
CA ILE A 23 34.79 -2.34 -9.16
C ILE A 23 34.01 -2.09 -7.86
N LEU A 24 34.69 -1.70 -6.77
CA LEU A 24 34.07 -1.41 -5.49
C LEU A 24 33.05 -0.28 -5.59
N CYS A 25 33.35 0.80 -6.31
CA CYS A 25 32.42 1.91 -6.54
C CYS A 25 31.16 1.47 -7.30
N LEU A 26 31.32 0.62 -8.34
CA LEU A 26 30.19 0.08 -9.08
C LEU A 26 29.30 -0.78 -8.19
N PHE A 27 29.87 -1.70 -7.41
CA PHE A 27 29.10 -2.53 -6.48
C PHE A 27 28.38 -1.71 -5.41
N THR A 28 29.03 -0.71 -4.84
CA THR A 28 28.42 0.19 -3.85
C THR A 28 27.23 0.94 -4.44
N GLY A 29 27.31 1.39 -5.68
CA GLY A 29 26.21 2.05 -6.37
C GLY A 29 25.01 1.12 -6.61
N ILE A 30 25.27 -0.12 -7.02
CA ILE A 30 24.21 -1.12 -7.22
C ILE A 30 23.53 -1.48 -5.90
N ILE A 31 24.31 -1.76 -4.85
CA ILE A 31 23.78 -2.10 -3.52
C ILE A 31 22.96 -0.94 -2.96
N GLY A 32 23.44 0.28 -3.09
CA GLY A 32 22.71 1.48 -2.64
C GLY A 32 21.35 1.64 -3.32
N ASN A 33 21.30 1.42 -4.64
CA ASN A 33 20.05 1.48 -5.39
C ASN A 33 19.07 0.37 -4.98
N LEU A 34 19.57 -0.87 -4.81
CA LEU A 34 18.73 -1.99 -4.35
C LEU A 34 18.18 -1.73 -2.94
N TYR A 35 19.01 -1.22 -2.03
CA TYR A 35 18.57 -0.87 -0.69
C TYR A 35 17.46 0.20 -0.72
N TYR A 36 17.66 1.25 -1.52
CA TYR A 36 16.63 2.29 -1.70
C TYR A 36 15.31 1.71 -2.21
N GLN A 37 15.35 0.84 -3.22
CA GLN A 37 14.14 0.18 -3.75
C GLN A 37 13.45 -0.69 -2.71
N ILE A 38 14.21 -1.44 -1.90
CA ILE A 38 13.64 -2.30 -0.85
C ILE A 38 12.92 -1.44 0.19
N VAL A 39 13.53 -0.37 0.67
CA VAL A 39 12.93 0.53 1.67
C VAL A 39 11.69 1.21 1.10
N PHE A 40 11.76 1.70 -0.15
CA PHE A 40 10.65 2.32 -0.84
C PHE A 40 9.45 1.37 -0.96
N ASN A 41 9.68 0.16 -1.50
CA ASN A 41 8.64 -0.84 -1.69
C ASN A 41 8.05 -1.32 -0.35
N SER A 42 8.88 -1.50 0.68
CA SER A 42 8.44 -1.91 2.01
C SER A 42 7.47 -0.88 2.63
N ASN A 43 7.81 0.41 2.55
CA ASN A 43 6.93 1.47 3.04
C ASN A 43 5.62 1.54 2.25
N MET A 44 5.68 1.38 0.92
CA MET A 44 4.50 1.37 0.06
C MET A 44 3.56 0.20 0.39
N ILE A 45 4.11 -1.00 0.58
CA ILE A 45 3.34 -2.19 0.97
C ILE A 45 2.70 -1.98 2.33
N LYS A 46 3.41 -1.42 3.31
CA LYS A 46 2.87 -1.14 4.64
C LYS A 46 1.69 -0.18 4.59
N LEU A 47 1.81 0.94 3.88
CA LEU A 47 0.73 1.92 3.74
C LEU A 47 -0.48 1.33 3.03
N ASN A 48 -0.26 0.60 1.94
CA ASN A 48 -1.33 -0.06 1.20
C ASN A 48 -2.04 -1.12 2.05
N SER A 49 -1.30 -1.98 2.75
CA SER A 49 -1.88 -3.01 3.62
C SER A 49 -2.71 -2.39 4.75
N THR A 50 -2.28 -1.25 5.28
CA THR A 50 -3.02 -0.52 6.30
C THR A 50 -4.31 0.08 5.72
N ALA A 51 -4.28 0.65 4.51
CA ALA A 51 -5.47 1.13 3.82
C ALA A 51 -6.48 0.00 3.57
N VAL A 52 -6.01 -1.14 3.08
CA VAL A 52 -6.82 -2.35 2.88
C VAL A 52 -7.45 -2.80 4.19
N TYR A 53 -6.68 -2.85 5.27
CA TYR A 53 -7.18 -3.23 6.59
C TYR A 53 -8.33 -2.33 7.05
N TYR A 54 -8.20 -1.01 6.91
CA TYR A 54 -9.27 -0.09 7.30
C TYR A 54 -10.52 -0.26 6.43
N VAL A 55 -10.37 -0.37 5.11
CA VAL A 55 -11.50 -0.55 4.20
C VAL A 55 -12.24 -1.86 4.47
N VAL A 56 -11.51 -2.96 4.70
CA VAL A 56 -12.11 -4.25 5.05
C VAL A 56 -12.85 -4.16 6.38
N LYS A 57 -12.23 -3.55 7.40
CA LYS A 57 -12.84 -3.38 8.72
C LYS A 57 -14.13 -2.55 8.69
N ILE A 58 -14.13 -1.47 7.92
CA ILE A 58 -15.33 -0.65 7.68
C ILE A 58 -16.39 -1.46 6.92
N SER A 59 -15.98 -2.23 5.91
CA SER A 59 -16.89 -3.10 5.17
C SER A 59 -17.58 -4.12 6.06
N GLU A 60 -16.85 -4.75 6.98
CA GLU A 60 -17.42 -5.69 7.97
C GLU A 60 -18.40 -4.99 8.94
N GLU A 61 -18.11 -3.75 9.31
CA GLU A 61 -19.00 -2.98 10.20
C GLU A 61 -20.30 -2.59 9.48
N ILE A 62 -20.22 -2.21 8.21
CA ILE A 62 -21.40 -1.91 7.38
C ILE A 62 -22.32 -3.14 7.26
N ASP A 63 -21.79 -4.36 7.33
CA ASP A 63 -22.62 -5.56 7.33
C ASP A 63 -23.53 -5.66 8.55
N LYS A 64 -23.05 -5.17 9.70
CA LYS A 64 -23.77 -5.24 10.98
C LYS A 64 -24.81 -4.12 11.15
N ILE A 65 -24.70 -3.06 10.35
CA ILE A 65 -25.59 -1.90 10.39
C ILE A 65 -26.84 -2.19 9.55
N SER A 66 -28.01 -1.70 9.99
CA SER A 66 -29.25 -1.86 9.23
C SER A 66 -29.18 -1.14 7.87
N TYR A 67 -29.98 -1.60 6.90
CA TYR A 67 -30.02 -0.98 5.57
C TYR A 67 -30.28 0.52 5.61
N GLU A 68 -31.15 0.98 6.51
CA GLU A 68 -31.59 2.37 6.60
C GLU A 68 -30.50 3.30 7.19
N GLU A 69 -29.69 2.77 8.09
CA GLU A 69 -28.60 3.52 8.74
C GLU A 69 -27.36 3.66 7.88
N VAL A 70 -27.24 2.90 6.77
CA VAL A 70 -26.08 3.01 5.87
C VAL A 70 -26.21 4.28 5.05
N THR A 71 -25.41 5.30 5.47
CA THR A 71 -25.32 6.62 4.84
C THR A 71 -23.85 7.01 4.62
N SER A 72 -23.63 8.03 3.78
CA SER A 72 -22.28 8.54 3.54
C SER A 72 -21.64 9.19 4.78
N GLU A 73 -22.45 9.63 5.74
CA GLU A 73 -21.99 10.27 6.98
C GLU A 73 -21.29 9.29 7.94
N LEU A 74 -21.53 7.98 7.79
CA LEU A 74 -20.87 6.94 8.56
C LEU A 74 -19.34 6.97 8.46
N ALA A 75 -18.78 7.57 7.41
CA ALA A 75 -17.34 7.66 7.22
C ALA A 75 -16.64 8.31 8.42
N ASN A 76 -17.19 9.42 8.93
CA ASN A 76 -16.62 10.15 10.06
C ASN A 76 -16.75 9.35 11.36
N THR A 77 -17.93 8.79 11.61
CA THR A 77 -18.21 7.99 12.82
C THR A 77 -17.32 6.76 12.89
N LEU A 78 -17.13 6.06 11.76
CA LEU A 78 -16.28 4.88 11.70
C LEU A 78 -14.80 5.24 11.76
N LYS A 79 -14.40 6.39 11.20
CA LYS A 79 -13.03 6.89 11.33
C LYS A 79 -12.66 7.13 12.79
N GLU A 80 -13.53 7.77 13.57
CA GLU A 80 -13.33 7.99 15.00
C GLU A 80 -13.34 6.67 15.79
N LYS A 81 -14.34 5.80 15.55
CA LYS A 81 -14.46 4.50 16.21
C LYS A 81 -13.21 3.64 16.11
N TYR A 82 -12.57 3.65 14.94
CA TYR A 82 -11.37 2.85 14.68
C TYR A 82 -10.06 3.63 14.83
N SER A 83 -10.13 4.86 15.33
CA SER A 83 -8.96 5.75 15.50
C SER A 83 -8.08 5.81 14.26
N ILE A 84 -8.71 5.94 13.08
CA ILE A 84 -7.99 5.97 11.80
C ILE A 84 -7.21 7.28 11.69
N PRO A 85 -5.88 7.23 11.48
CA PRO A 85 -5.05 8.43 11.37
C PRO A 85 -5.50 9.35 10.23
N ASP A 86 -5.28 10.66 10.37
CA ASP A 86 -5.62 11.67 9.36
C ASP A 86 -4.85 11.52 8.04
N SER A 87 -3.76 10.74 8.05
CA SER A 87 -3.04 10.36 6.84
C SER A 87 -3.85 9.48 5.89
N TYR A 88 -4.98 8.92 6.35
CA TYR A 88 -5.94 8.17 5.54
C TYR A 88 -7.26 8.90 5.47
N VAL A 89 -7.67 9.28 4.28
CA VAL A 89 -8.98 9.88 4.03
C VAL A 89 -9.95 8.77 3.65
N ILE A 90 -10.92 8.51 4.54
CA ILE A 90 -11.96 7.50 4.28
C ILE A 90 -13.18 8.18 3.71
N THR A 91 -13.69 7.65 2.62
CA THR A 91 -14.93 8.09 1.98
C THR A 91 -15.87 6.89 1.81
N ILE A 92 -17.12 7.07 2.19
CA ILE A 92 -18.19 6.11 1.94
C ILE A 92 -19.18 6.79 1.00
N ASN A 93 -19.37 6.22 -0.18
CA ASN A 93 -20.38 6.67 -1.13
C ASN A 93 -21.49 5.62 -1.19
N VAL A 94 -22.73 6.06 -1.04
CA VAL A 94 -23.91 5.20 -1.03
C VAL A 94 -24.81 5.62 -2.18
N GLU A 95 -25.04 4.69 -3.11
CA GLU A 95 -25.88 4.89 -4.28
C GLU A 95 -26.99 3.82 -4.29
N ASN A 96 -28.20 4.23 -4.67
CA ASN A 96 -29.29 3.27 -4.86
C ASN A 96 -29.11 2.55 -6.20
N TYR A 97 -29.29 1.24 -6.21
CA TYR A 97 -29.12 0.44 -7.43
C TYR A 97 -30.12 0.80 -8.54
N ASN A 98 -31.38 1.14 -8.16
CA ASN A 98 -32.46 1.46 -9.10
C ASN A 98 -32.63 2.98 -9.34
N LYS A 99 -31.52 3.70 -9.57
CA LYS A 99 -31.51 5.16 -9.72
C LYS A 99 -32.44 5.70 -10.83
N ASP A 100 -32.73 4.87 -11.84
CA ASP A 100 -33.48 5.26 -13.04
C ASP A 100 -34.95 4.84 -13.02
N ASP A 101 -35.42 4.10 -12.01
CA ASP A 101 -36.80 3.59 -11.96
C ASP A 101 -37.46 3.91 -10.61
N ALA A 102 -38.04 5.12 -10.53
CA ALA A 102 -38.70 5.64 -9.33
C ALA A 102 -39.93 4.80 -8.88
N SER A 103 -40.34 3.79 -9.66
CA SER A 103 -41.48 2.91 -9.36
C SER A 103 -41.10 1.67 -8.57
N LYS A 104 -39.80 1.37 -8.42
CA LYS A 104 -39.30 0.22 -7.66
C LYS A 104 -38.77 0.68 -6.31
N GLU A 105 -39.21 -0.02 -5.25
CA GLU A 105 -38.63 0.17 -3.92
C GLU A 105 -37.10 0.03 -3.97
N ASP A 106 -36.41 0.96 -3.32
CA ASP A 106 -34.95 0.90 -3.12
C ASP A 106 -34.60 -0.23 -2.17
N ILE A 107 -34.42 -1.43 -2.73
CA ILE A 107 -34.11 -2.65 -1.97
C ILE A 107 -32.59 -2.86 -1.88
N ILE A 108 -31.82 -2.28 -2.80
CA ILE A 108 -30.37 -2.51 -2.92
C ILE A 108 -29.63 -1.18 -2.95
N LYS A 109 -28.66 -1.03 -2.04
CA LYS A 109 -27.69 0.05 -2.05
C LYS A 109 -26.33 -0.48 -2.52
N ILE A 110 -25.64 0.31 -3.37
CA ILE A 110 -24.24 0.11 -3.71
C ILE A 110 -23.44 0.99 -2.76
N VAL A 111 -22.64 0.35 -1.92
CA VAL A 111 -21.76 1.06 -0.96
C VAL A 111 -20.34 0.96 -1.47
N THR A 112 -19.77 2.10 -1.85
CA THR A 112 -18.36 2.22 -2.25
C THR A 112 -17.57 2.79 -1.08
N ILE A 113 -16.64 2.01 -0.56
CA ILE A 113 -15.74 2.39 0.54
C ILE A 113 -14.37 2.65 -0.06
N LYS A 114 -13.82 3.82 0.15
CA LYS A 114 -12.56 4.27 -0.41
C LYS A 114 -11.64 4.77 0.68
N ALA A 115 -10.39 4.34 0.67
CA ALA A 115 -9.31 4.89 1.48
C ALA A 115 -8.27 5.54 0.57
N GLU A 116 -8.05 6.82 0.75
CA GLU A 116 -7.00 7.58 0.07
C GLU A 116 -5.87 7.85 1.05
N TYR A 117 -4.63 7.74 0.58
CA TYR A 117 -3.44 8.03 1.36
C TYR A 117 -2.33 8.57 0.46
N GLU A 118 -1.39 9.28 1.05
CA GLU A 118 -0.24 9.82 0.34
C GLU A 118 1.00 8.93 0.60
N CYS A 119 1.67 8.54 -0.48
CA CYS A 119 2.93 7.82 -0.43
C CYS A 119 3.94 8.49 -1.36
N PHE A 120 5.03 9.03 -0.81
CA PHE A 120 6.08 9.74 -1.57
C PHE A 120 5.57 10.85 -2.51
N LYS A 121 4.62 11.65 -2.02
CA LYS A 121 3.94 12.74 -2.77
C LYS A 121 2.99 12.25 -3.88
N GLU A 122 2.77 10.95 -4.01
CA GLU A 122 1.75 10.38 -4.87
C GLU A 122 0.52 10.03 -4.06
N LYS A 123 -0.65 10.46 -4.53
CA LYS A 123 -1.93 10.04 -3.96
C LYS A 123 -2.24 8.64 -4.44
N ARG A 124 -2.50 7.76 -3.51
CA ARG A 124 -2.91 6.39 -3.73
C ARG A 124 -4.27 6.14 -3.12
N GLN A 125 -4.99 5.19 -3.67
CA GLN A 125 -6.31 4.83 -3.18
C GLN A 125 -6.52 3.33 -3.24
N TYR A 126 -7.33 2.86 -2.31
CA TYR A 126 -7.89 1.51 -2.32
C TYR A 126 -9.39 1.61 -2.14
N GLU A 127 -10.17 0.89 -2.95
CA GLU A 127 -11.63 0.95 -2.90
C GLU A 127 -12.25 -0.44 -2.98
N ILE A 128 -13.35 -0.63 -2.26
CA ILE A 128 -14.21 -1.82 -2.35
C ILE A 128 -15.63 -1.35 -2.62
N LYS A 129 -16.32 -2.07 -3.50
CA LYS A 129 -17.75 -1.92 -3.73
C LYS A 129 -18.50 -3.10 -3.15
N LYS A 130 -19.57 -2.80 -2.46
CA LYS A 130 -20.39 -3.77 -1.77
C LYS A 130 -21.88 -3.51 -2.00
N LEU A 131 -22.66 -4.57 -2.06
CA LEU A 131 -24.11 -4.48 -2.11
C LEU A 131 -24.68 -4.63 -0.69
N LYS A 132 -25.58 -3.75 -0.30
CA LYS A 132 -26.38 -3.85 0.91
C LYS A 132 -27.84 -4.03 0.50
N ILE A 133 -28.43 -5.14 0.91
CA ILE A 133 -29.80 -5.52 0.58
C ILE A 133 -30.68 -5.24 1.81
N LYS A 134 -31.89 -4.71 1.58
CA LYS A 134 -32.88 -4.53 2.62
C LYS A 134 -33.44 -5.91 3.01
N GLU A 135 -33.32 -6.26 4.27
CA GLU A 135 -33.97 -7.46 4.80
C GLU A 135 -35.49 -7.25 4.82
N ILE A 136 -36.23 -8.18 4.24
CA ILE A 136 -37.68 -8.15 4.14
C ILE A 136 -38.30 -8.84 5.37
#